data_ffc24bd9b35fd9dd249045f881b2229f
#
_entry.id   ffc24bd9b35fd9dd249045f881b2229f
#
_cell.length_a   1.000
_cell.length_b   1.000
_cell.length_c   1.000
_cell.angle_alpha   90.00
_cell.angle_beta   90.00
_cell.angle_gamma   90.00
#
_symmetry.space_group_name_H-M   'P 1'
#
loop_
_entity.id
_entity.type
_entity.pdbx_description
1 polymer ?
#
loop_
_entity_poly.entity_id
_entity_poly.type
_entity_poly.pdbx_seq_one_letter_code
_entity_poly.pdbx_strand_id
1 'polypeptide(L)'
;MNKRNCIFTAVFAFSLISAASVFAQSASQKLEHQTDEKDAPIVYFTKDVSSEGLMKVYKALNQKKQGKVGIKVSFGAPDEDVLKPALLTDLIKATDGTMIDSCGLSGNRWTAEMNLAHARKHGFDRVGSMQMLDEKSDIDMPVKKGYLLKYARTGSHFDEYDTLVSVFKFRMHFLPALDGAIKNVTLCLGSRSGKCLIHSGGSDSKHYHDTKPDVLEKSFADALRAALDYKKNWAFINVVDSYEPEDSCHGAKNTGNIGIIASRDPVALDQCSVDFVARTAENAEVRAAWEEAHQVKMLEYAENLGCGRRNYRLVEIK
;
A
#
# COMPACT_ATOMS: atom_id res chain seq x y z
N MET A 1 8.89 -52.57 -62.05
CA MET A 1 9.18 -51.14 -61.84
C MET A 1 8.81 -50.77 -60.38
N ASN A 2 9.80 -50.77 -59.45
CA ASN A 2 9.61 -50.54 -58.04
C ASN A 2 10.02 -49.13 -57.71
N LYS A 3 9.09 -48.32 -57.19
CA LYS A 3 9.38 -47.04 -56.60
C LYS A 3 9.66 -47.23 -55.10
N ARG A 4 10.92 -46.96 -54.65
CA ARG A 4 11.34 -46.92 -53.25
C ARG A 4 10.93 -45.56 -52.65
N ASN A 5 10.12 -45.56 -51.58
CA ASN A 5 9.82 -44.42 -50.75
C ASN A 5 10.95 -44.28 -49.73
N CYS A 6 11.65 -43.14 -49.75
CA CYS A 6 12.53 -42.69 -48.63
C CYS A 6 11.68 -41.92 -47.63
N ILE A 7 11.57 -42.46 -46.40
CA ILE A 7 10.98 -41.78 -45.26
C ILE A 7 12.13 -41.06 -44.57
N PHE A 8 12.09 -39.73 -44.57
CA PHE A 8 12.96 -38.88 -43.72
C PHE A 8 12.35 -38.78 -42.33
N THR A 9 13.00 -39.38 -41.36
CA THR A 9 12.66 -39.25 -39.96
C THR A 9 13.37 -38.01 -39.41
N ALA A 10 12.65 -36.91 -39.22
CA ALA A 10 13.15 -35.74 -38.52
C ALA A 10 13.06 -35.99 -37.02
N VAL A 11 14.20 -36.12 -36.37
CA VAL A 11 14.30 -36.17 -34.91
C VAL A 11 14.22 -34.76 -34.37
N PHE A 12 13.09 -34.40 -33.80
CA PHE A 12 12.94 -33.16 -33.00
C PHE A 12 13.54 -33.42 -31.60
N ALA A 13 14.72 -32.89 -31.38
CA ALA A 13 15.28 -32.80 -30.03
C ALA A 13 14.57 -31.66 -29.28
N PHE A 14 13.55 -31.99 -28.49
CA PHE A 14 13.00 -31.08 -27.49
C PHE A 14 14.00 -30.96 -26.34
N SER A 15 14.72 -29.81 -26.27
CA SER A 15 15.48 -29.45 -25.08
C SER A 15 14.50 -29.09 -23.96
N LEU A 16 14.33 -29.97 -22.99
CA LEU A 16 13.69 -29.69 -21.72
C LEU A 16 14.55 -28.67 -20.94
N ILE A 17 14.30 -27.38 -21.19
CA ILE A 17 14.77 -26.34 -20.28
C ILE A 17 13.90 -26.50 -19.01
N SER A 18 14.49 -26.98 -17.92
CA SER A 18 13.77 -27.22 -16.68
C SER A 18 13.21 -25.90 -16.13
N ALA A 19 11.97 -25.91 -15.68
CA ALA A 19 11.32 -24.74 -15.01
C ALA A 19 12.19 -24.18 -13.88
N ALA A 20 13.01 -25.00 -13.21
CA ALA A 20 13.96 -24.58 -12.20
C ALA A 20 15.04 -23.59 -12.70
N SER A 21 15.45 -23.67 -13.98
CA SER A 21 16.45 -22.74 -14.55
C SER A 21 15.85 -21.38 -14.89
N VAL A 22 14.57 -21.32 -15.24
CA VAL A 22 13.84 -20.07 -15.47
C VAL A 22 13.62 -19.33 -14.15
N PHE A 23 13.26 -20.04 -13.07
CA PHE A 23 13.12 -19.45 -11.73
C PHE A 23 14.44 -18.96 -11.14
N ALA A 24 15.56 -19.66 -11.37
CA ALA A 24 16.89 -19.24 -10.89
C ALA A 24 17.41 -18.00 -11.63
N GLN A 25 17.09 -17.83 -12.91
CA GLN A 25 17.49 -16.67 -13.71
C GLN A 25 16.69 -15.40 -13.34
N SER A 26 15.41 -15.54 -12.91
CA SER A 26 14.58 -14.41 -12.47
C SER A 26 15.01 -13.86 -11.10
N ALA A 27 15.65 -14.67 -10.26
CA ALA A 27 16.08 -14.26 -8.92
C ALA A 27 17.31 -13.33 -8.90
N SER A 28 18.05 -13.20 -10.00
CA SER A 28 19.26 -12.35 -10.10
C SER A 28 19.02 -11.00 -10.76
N GLN A 29 17.85 -10.77 -11.34
CA GLN A 29 17.56 -9.52 -12.04
C GLN A 29 16.99 -8.47 -11.06
N LYS A 30 17.55 -7.26 -11.07
CA LYS A 30 17.03 -6.12 -10.29
C LYS A 30 15.56 -5.85 -10.63
N LEU A 31 14.82 -5.34 -9.66
CA LEU A 31 13.49 -4.78 -9.89
C LEU A 31 13.60 -3.49 -10.73
N GLU A 32 12.52 -3.11 -11.40
CA GLU A 32 12.54 -2.04 -12.41
C GLU A 32 13.10 -0.71 -11.90
N HIS A 33 12.68 -0.28 -10.69
CA HIS A 33 13.13 0.97 -10.08
C HIS A 33 14.23 0.78 -9.02
N GLN A 34 14.76 -0.45 -8.89
CA GLN A 34 15.86 -0.72 -7.97
C GLN A 34 17.16 -0.12 -8.49
N THR A 35 17.81 0.71 -7.66
CA THR A 35 19.08 1.39 -7.98
C THR A 35 20.17 1.14 -6.93
N ASP A 36 21.42 1.40 -7.27
CA ASP A 36 22.56 1.42 -6.33
C ASP A 36 22.96 2.84 -5.92
N GLU A 37 22.21 3.86 -6.32
CA GLU A 37 22.47 5.25 -5.94
C GLU A 37 22.48 5.40 -4.41
N LYS A 38 23.57 5.95 -3.88
CA LYS A 38 23.79 6.01 -2.42
C LYS A 38 22.76 6.84 -1.66
N ASP A 39 22.19 7.84 -2.31
CA ASP A 39 21.19 8.76 -1.76
C ASP A 39 19.74 8.32 -2.01
N ALA A 40 19.53 7.23 -2.75
CA ALA A 40 18.21 6.67 -2.93
C ALA A 40 17.64 6.12 -1.60
N PRO A 41 16.33 6.28 -1.35
CA PRO A 41 15.69 5.76 -0.16
C PRO A 41 15.89 4.25 -0.05
N ILE A 42 16.02 3.76 1.20
CA ILE A 42 16.16 2.33 1.46
C ILE A 42 14.76 1.74 1.63
N VAL A 43 14.52 0.64 0.94
CA VAL A 43 13.37 -0.22 1.12
C VAL A 43 13.84 -1.56 1.70
N TYR A 44 13.35 -1.93 2.85
CA TYR A 44 13.61 -3.21 3.50
C TYR A 44 12.54 -4.22 3.12
N PHE A 45 12.96 -5.46 2.91
CA PHE A 45 12.08 -6.54 2.47
C PHE A 45 12.36 -7.82 3.26
N THR A 46 11.33 -8.58 3.62
CA THR A 46 11.43 -9.94 4.12
C THR A 46 10.33 -10.83 3.53
N LYS A 47 10.63 -12.08 3.28
CA LYS A 47 9.65 -13.10 2.86
C LYS A 47 8.80 -13.62 4.03
N ASP A 48 9.23 -13.34 5.25
CA ASP A 48 8.57 -13.79 6.48
C ASP A 48 7.33 -12.94 6.76
N VAL A 49 6.14 -13.43 6.35
CA VAL A 49 4.84 -12.78 6.61
C VAL A 49 4.32 -13.23 7.99
N SER A 50 5.04 -12.82 9.03
CA SER A 50 4.70 -13.04 10.43
C SER A 50 4.86 -11.76 11.25
N SER A 51 4.40 -11.76 12.50
CA SER A 51 4.63 -10.65 13.43
C SER A 51 6.13 -10.40 13.66
N GLU A 52 6.93 -11.47 13.70
CA GLU A 52 8.39 -11.38 13.81
C GLU A 52 9.01 -10.75 12.55
N GLY A 53 8.60 -11.17 11.34
CA GLY A 53 9.04 -10.60 10.07
C GLY A 53 8.70 -9.12 9.96
N LEU A 54 7.48 -8.72 10.38
CA LEU A 54 7.09 -7.33 10.45
C LEU A 54 8.00 -6.52 11.39
N MET A 55 8.33 -7.09 12.55
CA MET A 55 9.23 -6.43 13.50
C MET A 55 10.67 -6.33 13.00
N LYS A 56 11.16 -7.32 12.22
CA LYS A 56 12.50 -7.24 11.60
C LYS A 56 12.61 -6.03 10.67
N VAL A 57 11.66 -5.85 9.74
CA VAL A 57 11.68 -4.69 8.84
C VAL A 57 11.40 -3.37 9.56
N TYR A 58 10.51 -3.34 10.56
CA TYR A 58 10.27 -2.14 11.36
C TYR A 58 11.53 -1.68 12.12
N LYS A 59 12.26 -2.60 12.78
CA LYS A 59 13.51 -2.28 13.46
C LYS A 59 14.57 -1.73 12.51
N ALA A 60 14.64 -2.27 11.27
CA ALA A 60 15.57 -1.79 10.25
C ALA A 60 15.31 -0.33 9.84
N LEU A 61 14.05 0.16 9.93
CA LEU A 61 13.71 1.57 9.68
C LEU A 61 14.30 2.54 10.71
N ASN A 62 14.79 2.04 11.84
CA ASN A 62 15.38 2.84 12.93
C ASN A 62 14.54 4.07 13.32
N GLN A 63 13.21 3.91 13.32
CA GLN A 63 12.30 4.96 13.74
C GLN A 63 12.45 5.22 15.23
N LYS A 64 12.70 6.48 15.59
CA LYS A 64 12.76 6.88 17.00
C LYS A 64 11.34 7.17 17.51
N LYS A 65 10.91 6.45 18.56
CA LYS A 65 9.66 6.73 19.25
C LYS A 65 9.70 8.12 19.87
N GLN A 66 8.69 8.92 19.59
CA GLN A 66 8.42 10.21 20.18
C GLN A 66 6.96 10.20 20.63
N GLY A 67 6.67 10.60 21.85
CA GLY A 67 5.31 10.70 22.37
C GLY A 67 4.43 9.47 22.14
N LYS A 68 3.16 9.70 21.82
CA LYS A 68 2.15 8.68 21.56
C LYS A 68 2.32 8.09 20.16
N VAL A 69 2.21 6.76 20.04
CA VAL A 69 2.35 6.04 18.76
C VAL A 69 0.99 5.69 18.18
N GLY A 70 0.73 6.14 16.96
CA GLY A 70 -0.42 5.74 16.14
C GLY A 70 0.00 4.73 15.08
N ILE A 71 -0.62 3.56 15.08
CA ILE A 71 -0.45 2.54 14.05
C ILE A 71 -1.63 2.65 13.09
N LYS A 72 -1.41 3.35 11.95
CA LYS A 72 -2.47 3.54 10.95
C LYS A 72 -2.67 2.28 10.15
N VAL A 73 -3.85 1.71 10.30
CA VAL A 73 -4.34 0.53 9.59
C VAL A 73 -5.67 0.86 8.89
N SER A 74 -6.24 -0.08 8.15
CA SER A 74 -7.65 -0.04 7.74
C SER A 74 -8.41 -1.12 8.50
N PHE A 75 -9.46 -0.71 9.21
CA PHE A 75 -10.34 -1.67 9.91
C PHE A 75 -11.28 -2.39 8.94
N GLY A 76 -11.43 -1.89 7.72
CA GLY A 76 -12.20 -2.50 6.65
C GLY A 76 -13.72 -2.50 6.85
N ALA A 77 -14.43 -3.01 5.85
CA ALA A 77 -15.84 -3.39 5.93
C ALA A 77 -15.97 -4.82 6.48
N PRO A 78 -17.19 -5.29 6.88
CA PRO A 78 -17.37 -6.57 7.55
C PRO A 78 -16.86 -7.80 6.80
N ASP A 79 -16.90 -7.75 5.47
CA ASP A 79 -16.55 -8.86 4.60
C ASP A 79 -15.32 -8.53 3.71
N GLU A 80 -14.59 -7.48 4.08
CA GLU A 80 -13.36 -7.09 3.39
C GLU A 80 -12.18 -7.91 3.90
N ASP A 81 -11.32 -8.36 2.97
CA ASP A 81 -10.05 -8.99 3.30
C ASP A 81 -9.07 -7.93 3.81
N VAL A 82 -8.98 -7.78 5.12
CA VAL A 82 -8.13 -6.80 5.79
C VAL A 82 -6.78 -7.39 6.18
N LEU A 83 -5.86 -6.52 6.61
CA LEU A 83 -4.63 -6.92 7.26
C LEU A 83 -4.93 -7.84 8.46
N LYS A 84 -4.29 -8.99 8.54
CA LYS A 84 -4.45 -9.94 9.68
C LYS A 84 -3.94 -9.27 10.96
N PRO A 85 -4.81 -9.02 11.97
CA PRO A 85 -4.40 -8.27 13.18
C PRO A 85 -3.24 -8.90 13.94
N ALA A 86 -3.12 -10.23 13.90
CA ALA A 86 -2.02 -10.97 14.54
C ALA A 86 -0.63 -10.51 14.09
N LEU A 87 -0.48 -9.99 12.87
CA LEU A 87 0.78 -9.42 12.37
C LEU A 87 1.25 -8.20 13.16
N LEU A 88 0.33 -7.48 13.81
CA LEU A 88 0.63 -6.26 14.55
C LEU A 88 1.04 -6.50 16.00
N THR A 89 0.91 -7.73 16.51
CA THR A 89 1.06 -8.05 17.94
C THR A 89 2.39 -7.55 18.52
N ASP A 90 3.51 -7.88 17.89
CA ASP A 90 4.83 -7.50 18.40
C ASP A 90 5.11 -6.02 18.19
N LEU A 91 4.62 -5.42 17.11
CA LEU A 91 4.73 -3.98 16.87
C LEU A 91 3.98 -3.18 17.94
N ILE A 92 2.74 -3.55 18.24
CA ILE A 92 1.93 -2.91 19.30
C ILE A 92 2.63 -3.04 20.63
N LYS A 93 3.08 -4.25 21.00
CA LYS A 93 3.79 -4.51 22.24
C LYS A 93 5.10 -3.71 22.37
N ALA A 94 5.88 -3.61 21.28
CA ALA A 94 7.15 -2.90 21.29
C ALA A 94 7.02 -1.37 21.33
N THR A 95 5.93 -0.85 20.77
CA THR A 95 5.71 0.61 20.65
C THR A 95 4.71 1.16 21.66
N ASP A 96 3.94 0.31 22.34
CA ASP A 96 2.74 0.70 23.10
C ASP A 96 1.79 1.54 22.23
N GLY A 97 1.62 1.09 20.98
CA GLY A 97 0.91 1.81 19.94
C GLY A 97 -0.58 1.55 19.95
N THR A 98 -1.35 2.56 19.59
CA THR A 98 -2.81 2.45 19.34
C THR A 98 -3.07 2.31 17.86
N MET A 99 -3.86 1.33 17.45
CA MET A 99 -4.34 1.20 16.07
C MET A 99 -5.36 2.30 15.77
N ILE A 100 -5.15 3.03 14.67
CA ILE A 100 -5.97 4.19 14.29
C ILE A 100 -6.52 4.06 12.88
N ASP A 101 -7.76 4.51 12.69
CA ASP A 101 -8.42 4.61 11.38
C ASP A 101 -9.42 5.78 11.39
N SER A 102 -10.04 6.07 10.24
CA SER A 102 -11.10 7.07 10.07
C SER A 102 -12.33 6.48 9.40
N CYS A 103 -13.49 7.08 9.64
CA CYS A 103 -14.77 6.65 9.10
C CYS A 103 -14.78 6.57 7.57
N GLY A 104 -15.50 5.59 7.03
CA GLY A 104 -15.64 5.37 5.59
C GLY A 104 -16.74 6.22 4.94
N LEU A 105 -16.85 6.10 3.61
CA LEU A 105 -17.90 6.76 2.82
C LEU A 105 -19.14 5.87 2.63
N SER A 106 -19.02 4.55 2.77
CA SER A 106 -20.16 3.63 2.67
C SER A 106 -21.05 3.69 3.92
N GLY A 107 -22.36 3.42 3.75
CA GLY A 107 -23.36 3.54 4.81
C GLY A 107 -23.11 2.71 6.06
N ASN A 108 -22.42 1.57 5.93
CA ASN A 108 -22.05 0.71 7.06
C ASN A 108 -20.73 1.14 7.75
N ARG A 109 -20.08 2.23 7.30
CA ARG A 109 -18.83 2.78 7.85
C ARG A 109 -18.93 4.27 8.21
N TRP A 110 -20.12 4.80 8.35
CA TRP A 110 -20.32 6.25 8.56
C TRP A 110 -19.98 6.75 9.95
N THR A 111 -20.02 5.90 10.96
CA THR A 111 -19.76 6.30 12.35
C THR A 111 -18.58 5.56 12.95
N ALA A 112 -17.97 6.14 13.97
CA ALA A 112 -16.90 5.51 14.74
C ALA A 112 -17.33 4.17 15.31
N GLU A 113 -18.55 4.08 15.87
CA GLU A 113 -19.11 2.85 16.44
C GLU A 113 -19.19 1.73 15.39
N MET A 114 -19.71 2.02 14.19
CA MET A 114 -19.77 1.06 13.08
C MET A 114 -18.39 0.53 12.70
N ASN A 115 -17.41 1.41 12.53
CA ASN A 115 -16.04 1.00 12.17
C ASN A 115 -15.37 0.20 13.29
N LEU A 116 -15.55 0.56 14.56
CA LEU A 116 -15.04 -0.21 15.69
C LEU A 116 -15.72 -1.58 15.82
N ALA A 117 -17.00 -1.69 15.47
CA ALA A 117 -17.69 -2.98 15.41
C ALA A 117 -17.08 -3.89 14.32
N HIS A 118 -16.76 -3.35 13.15
CA HIS A 118 -16.05 -4.10 12.09
C HIS A 118 -14.65 -4.50 12.53
N ALA A 119 -13.90 -3.60 13.14
CA ALA A 119 -12.59 -3.89 13.70
C ALA A 119 -12.62 -5.06 14.70
N ARG A 120 -13.62 -5.10 15.58
CA ARG A 120 -13.82 -6.24 16.51
C ARG A 120 -14.17 -7.53 15.77
N LYS A 121 -15.04 -7.48 14.74
CA LYS A 121 -15.35 -8.64 13.90
C LYS A 121 -14.10 -9.24 13.27
N HIS A 122 -13.19 -8.40 12.81
CA HIS A 122 -11.88 -8.81 12.27
C HIS A 122 -10.85 -9.21 13.34
N GLY A 123 -11.12 -8.94 14.63
CA GLY A 123 -10.25 -9.34 15.75
C GLY A 123 -9.15 -8.34 16.10
N PHE A 124 -9.23 -7.07 15.67
CA PHE A 124 -8.26 -6.04 16.05
C PHE A 124 -8.26 -5.76 17.56
N ASP A 125 -9.40 -5.86 18.24
CA ASP A 125 -9.54 -5.69 19.68
C ASP A 125 -8.77 -6.75 20.50
N ARG A 126 -8.42 -7.88 19.90
CA ARG A 126 -7.65 -8.96 20.55
C ARG A 126 -6.16 -8.68 20.63
N VAL A 127 -5.65 -7.75 19.81
CA VAL A 127 -4.21 -7.48 19.72
C VAL A 127 -3.81 -6.12 20.31
N GLY A 128 -4.74 -5.18 20.52
CA GLY A 128 -4.44 -3.91 21.13
C GLY A 128 -5.56 -2.89 21.13
N SER A 129 -5.25 -1.67 21.57
CA SER A 129 -6.17 -0.54 21.60
C SER A 129 -6.48 -0.02 20.20
N MET A 130 -7.71 0.47 20.02
CA MET A 130 -8.21 1.03 18.76
C MET A 130 -8.81 2.41 19.00
N GLN A 131 -8.61 3.33 18.05
CA GLN A 131 -9.23 4.66 18.09
C GLN A 131 -9.63 5.11 16.70
N MET A 132 -10.84 5.68 16.57
CA MET A 132 -11.24 6.41 15.37
C MET A 132 -10.75 7.85 15.49
N LEU A 133 -10.11 8.35 14.42
CA LEU A 133 -9.52 9.70 14.43
C LEU A 133 -10.58 10.80 14.38
N ASP A 134 -11.68 10.55 13.70
CA ASP A 134 -12.75 11.50 13.39
C ASP A 134 -14.02 11.33 14.23
N GLU A 135 -13.88 10.75 15.43
CA GLU A 135 -14.99 10.54 16.36
C GLU A 135 -15.54 11.88 16.92
N LYS A 136 -14.66 12.86 17.15
CA LYS A 136 -15.06 14.14 17.76
C LYS A 136 -15.26 15.25 16.74
N SER A 137 -14.24 15.55 15.96
CA SER A 137 -14.20 16.67 15.02
C SER A 137 -13.12 16.45 13.97
N ASP A 138 -13.07 17.33 12.98
CA ASP A 138 -12.07 17.36 11.95
C ASP A 138 -11.00 18.42 12.20
N ILE A 139 -9.79 18.20 11.64
CA ILE A 139 -8.72 19.19 11.50
C ILE A 139 -8.27 19.25 10.05
N ASP A 140 -7.81 20.43 9.64
CA ASP A 140 -7.29 20.69 8.31
C ASP A 140 -5.77 20.71 8.32
N MET A 141 -5.17 19.93 7.44
CA MET A 141 -3.73 19.88 7.18
C MET A 141 -3.43 20.69 5.91
N PRO A 142 -2.79 21.87 6.00
CA PRO A 142 -2.58 22.75 4.85
C PRO A 142 -1.71 22.11 3.76
N VAL A 143 -2.09 22.24 2.50
CA VAL A 143 -1.29 21.91 1.33
C VAL A 143 -0.55 23.16 0.88
N LYS A 144 0.74 23.28 1.22
CA LYS A 144 1.55 24.45 0.89
C LYS A 144 1.92 24.51 -0.60
N LYS A 145 2.07 23.36 -1.23
CA LYS A 145 2.34 23.17 -2.66
C LYS A 145 1.60 21.93 -3.11
N GLY A 146 0.69 22.05 -4.02
CA GLY A 146 -0.15 20.99 -4.52
C GLY A 146 -0.70 21.27 -5.91
N TYR A 147 -1.43 20.34 -6.44
CA TYR A 147 -2.10 20.44 -7.75
C TYR A 147 -3.51 21.01 -7.63
N LEU A 148 -4.29 20.54 -6.66
CA LEU A 148 -5.73 20.77 -6.54
C LEU A 148 -6.17 21.17 -5.14
N LEU A 149 -5.71 20.43 -4.10
CA LEU A 149 -6.18 20.63 -2.74
C LEU A 149 -5.49 21.83 -2.09
N LYS A 150 -6.26 22.63 -1.36
CA LYS A 150 -5.74 23.68 -0.48
C LYS A 150 -5.38 23.12 0.91
N TYR A 151 -6.04 22.08 1.32
CA TYR A 151 -5.82 21.34 2.56
C TYR A 151 -6.35 19.91 2.39
N ALA A 152 -5.76 18.97 3.11
CA ALA A 152 -6.34 17.67 3.39
C ALA A 152 -7.00 17.71 4.76
N ARG A 153 -8.00 16.86 5.01
CA ARG A 153 -8.77 16.86 6.26
C ARG A 153 -8.80 15.49 6.90
N THR A 154 -8.52 15.45 8.20
CA THR A 154 -8.55 14.23 9.01
C THR A 154 -9.27 14.48 10.33
N GLY A 155 -9.43 13.44 11.15
CA GLY A 155 -10.04 13.59 12.47
C GLY A 155 -9.09 14.21 13.49
N SER A 156 -9.65 14.96 14.46
CA SER A 156 -8.89 15.74 15.44
C SER A 156 -8.03 14.90 16.40
N HIS A 157 -8.38 13.63 16.62
CA HIS A 157 -7.53 12.72 17.39
C HIS A 157 -6.15 12.46 16.75
N PHE A 158 -5.96 12.81 15.47
CA PHE A 158 -4.66 12.70 14.81
C PHE A 158 -3.56 13.55 15.48
N ASP A 159 -3.94 14.67 16.08
CA ASP A 159 -3.01 15.54 16.81
C ASP A 159 -2.36 14.87 18.03
N GLU A 160 -3.03 13.89 18.62
CA GLU A 160 -2.53 13.18 19.80
C GLU A 160 -1.29 12.31 19.52
N TYR A 161 -0.97 12.01 18.24
CA TYR A 161 0.08 11.08 17.86
C TYR A 161 1.30 11.80 17.31
N ASP A 162 2.49 11.49 17.89
CA ASP A 162 3.78 12.07 17.48
C ASP A 162 4.62 11.12 16.64
N THR A 163 4.42 9.82 16.82
CA THR A 163 5.05 8.75 16.03
C THR A 163 3.97 7.98 15.29
N LEU A 164 4.16 7.80 13.99
CA LEU A 164 3.17 7.18 13.12
C LEU A 164 3.77 6.02 12.35
N VAL A 165 3.10 4.87 12.39
CA VAL A 165 3.47 3.68 11.63
C VAL A 165 2.27 3.30 10.76
N SER A 166 2.39 3.50 9.45
CA SER A 166 1.39 2.99 8.50
C SER A 166 1.66 1.52 8.23
N VAL A 167 0.70 0.64 8.51
CA VAL A 167 0.77 -0.78 8.14
C VAL A 167 -0.45 -1.11 7.30
N PHE A 168 -0.23 -1.54 6.08
CA PHE A 168 -1.32 -1.75 5.13
C PHE A 168 -1.16 -3.05 4.35
N LYS A 169 -2.29 -3.71 4.06
CA LYS A 169 -2.33 -4.83 3.12
C LYS A 169 -2.29 -4.27 1.71
N PHE A 170 -1.17 -4.46 1.02
CA PHE A 170 -0.99 -3.94 -0.33
C PHE A 170 -1.82 -4.72 -1.35
N ARG A 171 -2.51 -4.00 -2.22
CA ARG A 171 -3.31 -4.56 -3.31
C ARG A 171 -3.22 -3.68 -4.55
N MET A 172 -3.31 -4.31 -5.72
CA MET A 172 -3.58 -3.61 -6.96
C MET A 172 -5.08 -3.37 -7.06
N HIS A 173 -5.51 -2.13 -7.14
CA HIS A 173 -6.92 -1.75 -7.18
C HIS A 173 -7.40 -1.50 -8.61
N PHE A 174 -8.69 -1.71 -8.87
CA PHE A 174 -9.32 -1.49 -10.19
C PHE A 174 -9.46 0.01 -10.53
N LEU A 175 -9.57 0.87 -9.52
CA LEU A 175 -9.55 2.33 -9.68
C LEU A 175 -8.11 2.82 -9.78
N PRO A 176 -7.85 4.01 -10.31
CA PRO A 176 -6.51 4.57 -10.52
C PRO A 176 -5.80 4.93 -9.20
N ALA A 177 -5.78 3.99 -8.27
CA ALA A 177 -5.11 4.16 -6.99
C ALA A 177 -4.64 2.80 -6.47
N LEU A 178 -3.36 2.71 -6.14
CA LEU A 178 -2.81 1.57 -5.42
C LEU A 178 -3.39 1.52 -4.00
N ASP A 179 -3.79 0.35 -3.55
CA ASP A 179 -4.05 0.11 -2.13
C ASP A 179 -2.71 -0.16 -1.43
N GLY A 180 -2.02 0.90 -1.07
CA GLY A 180 -0.70 0.90 -0.45
C GLY A 180 -0.57 1.95 0.64
N ALA A 181 0.68 2.24 1.01
CA ALA A 181 0.98 3.20 2.06
C ALA A 181 0.41 4.59 1.75
N ILE A 182 0.52 5.06 0.50
CA ILE A 182 0.01 6.38 0.11
C ILE A 182 -1.50 6.46 0.34
N LYS A 183 -2.28 5.50 -0.16
CA LYS A 183 -3.73 5.49 0.07
C LYS A 183 -4.08 5.42 1.55
N ASN A 184 -3.32 4.63 2.34
CA ASN A 184 -3.56 4.49 3.77
C ASN A 184 -3.37 5.80 4.54
N VAL A 185 -2.38 6.62 4.17
CA VAL A 185 -2.10 7.89 4.86
C VAL A 185 -2.72 9.12 4.19
N THR A 186 -3.53 8.91 3.18
CA THR A 186 -4.29 9.97 2.49
C THR A 186 -5.79 9.72 2.60
N LEU A 187 -6.35 8.93 1.67
CA LEU A 187 -7.79 8.66 1.65
C LEU A 187 -8.24 7.96 2.93
N CYS A 188 -7.53 6.91 3.38
CA CYS A 188 -7.92 6.18 4.58
C CYS A 188 -7.66 6.98 5.88
N LEU A 189 -6.72 7.92 5.88
CA LEU A 189 -6.49 8.85 6.98
C LEU A 189 -7.55 9.96 7.03
N GLY A 190 -8.06 10.39 5.89
CA GLY A 190 -9.08 11.43 5.79
C GLY A 190 -10.33 11.08 6.57
N SER A 191 -10.92 12.06 7.28
CA SER A 191 -12.28 11.95 7.80
C SER A 191 -13.28 11.79 6.64
N ARG A 192 -14.56 11.56 6.92
CA ARG A 192 -15.57 11.48 5.85
C ARG A 192 -15.54 12.71 4.95
N SER A 193 -15.47 13.91 5.52
CA SER A 193 -15.37 15.16 4.76
C SER A 193 -14.04 15.29 4.02
N GLY A 194 -12.94 14.78 4.59
CA GLY A 194 -11.63 14.72 3.95
C GLY A 194 -11.61 13.77 2.75
N LYS A 195 -12.28 12.62 2.85
CA LYS A 195 -12.45 11.69 1.74
C LYS A 195 -13.24 12.34 0.58
N CYS A 196 -14.32 13.08 0.90
CA CYS A 196 -15.07 13.82 -0.11
C CYS A 196 -14.21 14.88 -0.80
N LEU A 197 -13.37 15.62 -0.06
CA LEU A 197 -12.41 16.58 -0.64
C LEU A 197 -11.45 15.90 -1.63
N ILE A 198 -10.89 14.74 -1.29
CA ILE A 198 -10.01 13.99 -2.18
C ILE A 198 -10.76 13.58 -3.45
N HIS A 199 -11.96 13.01 -3.32
CA HIS A 199 -12.77 12.57 -4.44
C HIS A 199 -13.31 13.70 -5.32
N SER A 200 -13.40 14.93 -4.82
CA SER A 200 -13.88 16.08 -5.58
C SER A 200 -12.77 16.99 -6.11
N GLY A 201 -11.49 16.66 -5.89
CA GLY A 201 -10.39 17.57 -6.20
C GLY A 201 -10.44 18.87 -5.39
N GLY A 202 -10.95 18.81 -4.16
CA GLY A 202 -11.05 19.94 -3.24
C GLY A 202 -12.28 20.83 -3.40
N SER A 203 -13.21 20.51 -4.31
CA SER A 203 -14.39 21.35 -4.59
C SER A 203 -15.58 21.08 -3.65
N ASP A 204 -15.70 19.89 -3.09
CA ASP A 204 -16.81 19.50 -2.21
C ASP A 204 -16.33 18.63 -1.04
N SER A 205 -16.62 19.04 0.18
CA SER A 205 -16.31 18.29 1.41
C SER A 205 -17.50 17.51 1.98
N LYS A 206 -18.67 17.58 1.34
CA LYS A 206 -19.91 17.00 1.88
C LYS A 206 -20.37 15.76 1.13
N HIS A 207 -20.17 15.74 -0.19
CA HIS A 207 -20.69 14.70 -1.06
C HIS A 207 -19.54 13.94 -1.74
N TYR A 208 -19.75 12.66 -1.91
CA TYR A 208 -18.89 11.82 -2.74
C TYR A 208 -19.09 12.18 -4.22
N HIS A 209 -17.98 12.28 -4.95
CA HIS A 209 -17.96 12.44 -6.39
C HIS A 209 -17.19 11.28 -7.02
N ASP A 210 -17.78 10.68 -8.04
CA ASP A 210 -17.06 9.80 -8.96
C ASP A 210 -16.27 10.68 -9.92
N THR A 211 -14.97 10.81 -9.65
CA THR A 211 -14.12 11.77 -10.36
C THR A 211 -13.19 11.08 -11.34
N LYS A 212 -12.63 11.89 -12.25
CA LYS A 212 -11.65 11.40 -13.24
C LYS A 212 -10.39 10.89 -12.53
N PRO A 213 -9.75 9.84 -13.05
CA PRO A 213 -8.50 9.30 -12.53
C PRO A 213 -7.45 10.36 -12.18
N ASP A 214 -7.14 11.23 -13.11
CA ASP A 214 -6.14 12.30 -12.96
C ASP A 214 -6.43 13.27 -11.78
N VAL A 215 -7.70 13.57 -11.53
CA VAL A 215 -8.11 14.40 -10.38
C VAL A 215 -7.87 13.66 -9.07
N LEU A 216 -8.21 12.37 -9.03
CA LEU A 216 -8.03 11.55 -7.85
C LEU A 216 -6.55 11.36 -7.50
N GLU A 217 -5.73 11.03 -8.50
CA GLU A 217 -4.28 10.82 -8.37
C GLU A 217 -3.56 12.07 -7.86
N LYS A 218 -3.89 13.24 -8.41
CA LYS A 218 -3.38 14.54 -7.95
C LYS A 218 -3.81 14.86 -6.53
N SER A 219 -5.07 14.55 -6.18
CA SER A 219 -5.60 14.77 -4.84
C SER A 219 -4.90 13.87 -3.81
N PHE A 220 -4.55 12.63 -4.17
CA PHE A 220 -3.72 11.76 -3.32
C PHE A 220 -2.33 12.34 -3.08
N ALA A 221 -1.67 12.84 -4.13
CA ALA A 221 -0.35 13.44 -4.00
C ALA A 221 -0.38 14.70 -3.10
N ASP A 222 -1.40 15.54 -3.25
CA ASP A 222 -1.60 16.71 -2.41
C ASP A 222 -1.88 16.35 -0.94
N ALA A 223 -2.75 15.36 -0.71
CA ALA A 223 -3.06 14.89 0.64
C ALA A 223 -1.86 14.23 1.31
N LEU A 224 -1.03 13.48 0.54
CA LEU A 224 0.23 12.91 1.03
C LEU A 224 1.19 14.03 1.45
N ARG A 225 1.35 15.07 0.61
CA ARG A 225 2.20 16.22 0.94
C ARG A 225 1.74 16.89 2.23
N ALA A 226 0.42 17.09 2.41
CA ALA A 226 -0.14 17.65 3.63
C ALA A 226 0.16 16.78 4.86
N ALA A 227 -0.06 15.46 4.78
CA ALA A 227 0.18 14.53 5.88
C ALA A 227 1.65 14.49 6.29
N LEU A 228 2.59 14.45 5.32
CA LEU A 228 4.03 14.44 5.57
C LEU A 228 4.55 15.80 6.09
N ASP A 229 3.93 16.90 5.73
CA ASP A 229 4.25 18.22 6.28
C ASP A 229 3.72 18.41 7.69
N TYR A 230 2.54 17.87 7.96
CA TYR A 230 1.87 18.01 9.26
C TYR A 230 2.53 17.15 10.34
N LYS A 231 2.86 15.89 10.06
CA LYS A 231 3.59 14.97 10.96
C LYS A 231 4.85 14.48 10.26
N LYS A 232 5.98 14.54 10.96
CA LYS A 232 7.31 14.24 10.37
C LYS A 232 7.83 12.84 10.67
N ASN A 233 7.33 12.20 11.72
CA ASN A 233 7.86 10.93 12.18
C ASN A 233 7.03 9.74 11.70
N TRP A 234 7.08 9.47 10.41
CA TRP A 234 6.43 8.34 9.75
C TRP A 234 7.36 7.15 9.54
N ALA A 235 6.79 5.95 9.62
CA ALA A 235 7.29 4.71 9.05
C ALA A 235 6.17 4.06 8.23
N PHE A 236 6.51 3.40 7.14
CA PHE A 236 5.53 2.81 6.22
C PHE A 236 5.86 1.35 6.00
N ILE A 237 4.85 0.47 6.06
CA ILE A 237 4.96 -0.97 5.89
C ILE A 237 3.80 -1.45 5.01
N ASN A 238 4.13 -2.14 3.92
CA ASN A 238 3.18 -2.86 3.09
C ASN A 238 3.32 -4.36 3.32
N VAL A 239 2.21 -5.05 3.57
CA VAL A 239 2.13 -6.50 3.62
C VAL A 239 1.56 -6.97 2.28
N VAL A 240 2.35 -7.71 1.51
CA VAL A 240 1.99 -8.25 0.20
C VAL A 240 1.84 -9.76 0.36
N ASP A 241 0.71 -10.18 0.90
CA ASP A 241 0.34 -11.58 1.05
C ASP A 241 -0.61 -12.04 -0.06
N SER A 242 -0.87 -13.35 -0.15
CA SER A 242 -1.76 -13.92 -1.16
C SER A 242 -3.17 -13.36 -0.99
N TYR A 243 -3.74 -12.98 -2.10
CA TYR A 243 -5.07 -12.45 -2.21
C TYR A 243 -5.96 -13.49 -2.92
N GLU A 244 -7.05 -13.91 -2.28
CA GLU A 244 -8.02 -14.83 -2.86
C GLU A 244 -8.94 -14.05 -3.82
N PRO A 245 -9.07 -14.47 -5.10
CA PRO A 245 -9.87 -13.74 -6.10
C PRO A 245 -11.35 -13.58 -5.73
N GLU A 246 -11.89 -14.49 -4.92
CA GLU A 246 -13.31 -14.50 -4.51
C GLU A 246 -13.66 -13.39 -3.54
N ASP A 247 -12.67 -12.84 -2.81
CA ASP A 247 -12.88 -11.79 -1.81
C ASP A 247 -12.80 -10.38 -2.41
N SER A 248 -12.56 -10.24 -3.72
CA SER A 248 -12.42 -8.93 -4.34
C SER A 248 -13.73 -8.40 -4.90
N CYS A 249 -14.36 -7.49 -4.20
CA CYS A 249 -15.37 -6.61 -4.81
C CYS A 249 -14.83 -5.84 -6.04
N HIS A 250 -13.52 -5.94 -6.36
CA HIS A 250 -12.81 -5.15 -7.36
C HIS A 250 -11.98 -5.96 -8.36
N GLY A 251 -12.12 -7.29 -8.42
CA GLY A 251 -11.52 -8.13 -9.47
C GLY A 251 -9.98 -8.22 -9.47
N ALA A 252 -9.31 -7.88 -8.35
CA ALA A 252 -7.87 -7.99 -8.26
C ALA A 252 -7.41 -9.45 -8.38
N LYS A 253 -6.41 -9.72 -9.21
CA LYS A 253 -5.84 -11.06 -9.37
C LYS A 253 -4.88 -11.39 -8.23
N ASN A 254 -4.79 -12.66 -7.87
CA ASN A 254 -3.85 -13.15 -6.84
C ASN A 254 -2.41 -12.74 -7.19
N THR A 255 -1.79 -11.96 -6.28
CA THR A 255 -0.41 -11.49 -6.45
C THR A 255 0.63 -12.49 -5.91
N GLY A 256 0.18 -13.59 -5.29
CA GLY A 256 1.04 -14.50 -4.55
C GLY A 256 1.53 -13.92 -3.20
N ASN A 257 2.10 -14.77 -2.38
CA ASN A 257 2.72 -14.35 -1.12
C ASN A 257 4.14 -13.84 -1.40
N ILE A 258 4.30 -12.52 -1.46
CA ILE A 258 5.58 -11.87 -1.73
C ILE A 258 6.36 -11.64 -0.43
N GLY A 259 5.74 -11.01 0.58
CA GLY A 259 6.42 -10.69 1.83
C GLY A 259 5.96 -9.39 2.47
N ILE A 260 6.80 -8.85 3.36
CA ILE A 260 6.60 -7.57 4.02
C ILE A 260 7.68 -6.60 3.55
N ILE A 261 7.26 -5.40 3.16
CA ILE A 261 8.11 -4.35 2.60
C ILE A 261 7.98 -3.11 3.49
N ALA A 262 9.09 -2.43 3.80
CA ALA A 262 9.08 -1.27 4.68
C ALA A 262 10.04 -0.17 4.23
N SER A 263 9.64 1.10 4.37
CA SER A 263 10.49 2.26 4.08
C SER A 263 10.12 3.46 4.95
N ARG A 264 11.01 4.44 5.01
CA ARG A 264 10.71 5.79 5.53
C ARG A 264 10.14 6.70 4.43
N ASP A 265 10.19 6.25 3.18
CA ASP A 265 9.71 6.93 1.99
C ASP A 265 8.48 6.17 1.45
N PRO A 266 7.28 6.76 1.48
CA PRO A 266 6.06 6.09 1.04
C PRO A 266 6.00 5.87 -0.47
N VAL A 267 6.64 6.73 -1.27
CA VAL A 267 6.68 6.60 -2.73
C VAL A 267 7.57 5.42 -3.13
N ALA A 268 8.77 5.34 -2.54
CA ALA A 268 9.68 4.22 -2.73
C ALA A 268 9.07 2.88 -2.29
N LEU A 269 8.33 2.89 -1.18
CA LEU A 269 7.65 1.71 -0.67
C LEU A 269 6.59 1.19 -1.63
N ASP A 270 5.67 2.07 -2.07
CA ASP A 270 4.58 1.68 -2.96
C ASP A 270 5.13 1.30 -4.34
N GLN A 271 6.16 2.02 -4.86
CA GLN A 271 6.83 1.64 -6.10
C GLN A 271 7.47 0.25 -6.01
N CYS A 272 8.19 -0.03 -4.93
CA CYS A 272 8.80 -1.35 -4.71
C CYS A 272 7.74 -2.47 -4.63
N SER A 273 6.59 -2.18 -4.02
CA SER A 273 5.48 -3.13 -3.96
C SER A 273 4.90 -3.42 -5.34
N VAL A 274 4.74 -2.38 -6.19
CA VAL A 274 4.34 -2.52 -7.61
C VAL A 274 5.35 -3.37 -8.38
N ASP A 275 6.65 -3.06 -8.25
CA ASP A 275 7.71 -3.77 -8.99
C ASP A 275 7.75 -5.26 -8.61
N PHE A 276 7.55 -5.60 -7.33
CA PHE A 276 7.45 -6.99 -6.88
C PHE A 276 6.24 -7.71 -7.48
N VAL A 277 5.08 -7.06 -7.44
CA VAL A 277 3.84 -7.64 -8.00
C VAL A 277 3.97 -7.80 -9.52
N ALA A 278 4.49 -6.79 -10.23
CA ALA A 278 4.72 -6.85 -11.67
C ALA A 278 5.68 -7.97 -12.08
N ARG A 279 6.71 -8.24 -11.26
CA ARG A 279 7.68 -9.32 -11.49
C ARG A 279 7.08 -10.70 -11.31
N THR A 280 6.17 -10.87 -10.34
CA THR A 280 5.51 -12.16 -10.07
C THR A 280 4.29 -12.40 -10.95
N ALA A 281 3.79 -11.37 -11.64
CA ALA A 281 2.70 -11.53 -12.61
C ALA A 281 3.20 -12.35 -13.80
N GLU A 282 2.74 -13.59 -13.90
CA GLU A 282 3.10 -14.53 -14.98
C GLU A 282 2.60 -14.06 -16.36
N ASN A 283 1.92 -12.90 -16.43
CA ASN A 283 1.20 -12.51 -17.62
C ASN A 283 1.47 -11.04 -17.98
N ALA A 284 2.07 -10.81 -19.15
CA ALA A 284 2.28 -9.47 -19.72
C ALA A 284 0.99 -8.65 -19.84
N GLU A 285 -0.18 -9.30 -19.99
CA GLU A 285 -1.48 -8.65 -20.06
C GLU A 285 -1.88 -7.98 -18.73
N VAL A 286 -1.49 -8.58 -17.59
CA VAL A 286 -1.74 -7.98 -16.25
C VAL A 286 -0.92 -6.71 -16.09
N ARG A 287 0.33 -6.73 -16.52
CA ARG A 287 1.22 -5.56 -16.49
C ARG A 287 0.69 -4.44 -17.38
N ALA A 288 0.30 -4.78 -18.63
CA ALA A 288 -0.28 -3.81 -19.56
C ALA A 288 -1.59 -3.20 -19.01
N ALA A 289 -2.44 -4.01 -18.36
CA ALA A 289 -3.67 -3.52 -17.73
C ALA A 289 -3.39 -2.55 -16.58
N TRP A 290 -2.29 -2.71 -15.85
CA TRP A 290 -1.89 -1.77 -14.78
C TRP A 290 -1.33 -0.46 -15.32
N GLU A 291 -0.56 -0.51 -16.41
CA GLU A 291 -0.07 0.68 -17.11
C GLU A 291 -1.24 1.46 -17.72
N GLU A 292 -2.19 0.77 -18.34
CA GLU A 292 -3.40 1.37 -18.92
C GLU A 292 -4.34 1.95 -17.85
N ALA A 293 -4.45 1.30 -16.68
CA ALA A 293 -5.28 1.78 -15.56
C ALA A 293 -4.67 2.97 -14.80
N HIS A 294 -3.57 3.53 -15.27
CA HIS A 294 -2.89 4.69 -14.66
C HIS A 294 -2.47 4.53 -13.18
N GLN A 295 -2.42 3.31 -12.66
CA GLN A 295 -2.24 3.06 -11.23
C GLN A 295 -0.94 3.62 -10.64
N VAL A 296 0.08 3.87 -11.48
CA VAL A 296 1.37 4.41 -11.06
C VAL A 296 1.47 5.94 -11.18
N LYS A 297 0.51 6.62 -11.83
CA LYS A 297 0.51 8.09 -11.99
C LYS A 297 0.49 8.83 -10.65
N MET A 298 -0.19 8.29 -9.66
CA MET A 298 -0.17 8.82 -8.31
C MET A 298 1.25 8.90 -7.74
N LEU A 299 2.12 7.91 -8.02
CA LEU A 299 3.52 7.90 -7.58
C LEU A 299 4.33 9.00 -8.25
N GLU A 300 4.12 9.25 -9.55
CA GLU A 300 4.78 10.34 -10.28
C GLU A 300 4.37 11.71 -9.70
N TYR A 301 3.06 11.93 -9.47
CA TYR A 301 2.60 13.18 -8.87
C TYR A 301 3.15 13.39 -7.46
N ALA A 302 3.20 12.33 -6.65
CA ALA A 302 3.78 12.38 -5.31
C ALA A 302 5.29 12.69 -5.33
N GLU A 303 6.07 12.06 -6.23
CA GLU A 303 7.49 12.33 -6.43
C GLU A 303 7.72 13.79 -6.89
N ASN A 304 6.94 14.28 -7.85
CA ASN A 304 7.02 15.67 -8.34
C ASN A 304 6.73 16.72 -7.25
N LEU A 305 5.92 16.36 -6.25
CA LEU A 305 5.69 17.20 -5.06
C LEU A 305 6.78 17.05 -3.99
N GLY A 306 7.76 16.18 -4.20
CA GLY A 306 8.83 15.90 -3.23
C GLY A 306 8.35 15.10 -2.01
N CYS A 307 7.35 14.26 -2.18
CA CYS A 307 6.85 13.37 -1.12
C CYS A 307 7.71 12.11 -0.93
N GLY A 308 8.62 11.84 -1.85
CA GLY A 308 9.51 10.70 -1.88
C GLY A 308 10.12 10.51 -3.26
N ARG A 309 10.76 9.35 -3.50
CA ARG A 309 11.42 8.98 -4.76
C ARG A 309 10.95 7.60 -5.21
N ARG A 310 10.70 7.43 -6.51
CA ARG A 310 10.33 6.12 -7.08
C ARG A 310 11.53 5.18 -7.13
N ASN A 311 12.73 5.68 -7.43
CA ASN A 311 13.95 4.86 -7.41
C ASN A 311 14.39 4.58 -5.97
N TYR A 312 14.73 3.33 -5.65
CA TYR A 312 15.06 2.87 -4.30
C TYR A 312 16.19 1.85 -4.25
N ARG A 313 16.84 1.74 -3.10
CA ARG A 313 17.75 0.64 -2.78
C ARG A 313 17.00 -0.44 -2.01
N LEU A 314 17.06 -1.67 -2.48
CA LEU A 314 16.41 -2.81 -1.82
C LEU A 314 17.39 -3.54 -0.91
N VAL A 315 16.96 -3.79 0.34
CA VAL A 315 17.72 -4.55 1.35
C VAL A 315 16.84 -5.70 1.86
N GLU A 316 17.23 -6.94 1.56
CA GLU A 316 16.54 -8.13 2.08
C GLU A 316 16.97 -8.43 3.51
N ILE A 317 16.00 -8.57 4.41
CA ILE A 317 16.16 -8.97 5.81
C ILE A 317 15.82 -10.44 5.95
N LYS A 318 16.78 -11.23 6.40
CA LYS A 318 16.63 -12.67 6.60
C LYS A 318 16.04 -13.03 7.95
#